data_f6b5827216dcb22ede26b188cb6c48bd
#
_entry.id   f6b5827216dcb22ede26b188cb6c48bd
#
_cell.length_a   1.000
_cell.length_b   1.000
_cell.length_c   1.000
_cell.angle_alpha   90.00
_cell.angle_beta   90.00
_cell.angle_gamma   90.00
#
_symmetry.space_group_name_H-M   'P 1'
#
loop_
_entity.id
_entity.type
_entity.pdbx_description
1 polymer ?
#
loop_
_entity_poly.entity_id
_entity_poly.type
_entity_poly.pdbx_seq_one_letter_code
_entity_poly.pdbx_strand_id
1 'polypeptide(L)'
;MRRILILDDEPSVLNALRRTLRAAFPLDDVVIEAFDEPELAVHRAGEQDFDVVISDYRMPGLNGADVLQLVKGLQPEAIRIVVSATTEILDIVAAVNRAEVFRYLAKPWDQEELVATVMEGLARRDQLAAAKKGKPAAPSAAVPAVPTAVPDDAGEGAQEAVLRRLEQEDPGITRVDWDEHGNIRLF
;
A
#
# COMPACT_ATOMS: atom_id res chain seq x y z
N MET A 1 -5.09 7.52 21.22
CA MET A 1 -5.53 8.52 20.24
C MET A 1 -5.32 7.93 18.85
N ARG A 2 -6.35 7.81 18.04
CA ARG A 2 -6.30 7.25 16.68
C ARG A 2 -5.83 8.31 15.69
N ARG A 3 -5.19 7.87 14.61
CA ARG A 3 -4.76 8.77 13.54
C ARG A 3 -5.30 8.31 12.20
N ILE A 4 -5.94 9.22 11.49
CA ILE A 4 -6.47 9.00 10.15
C ILE A 4 -5.79 9.97 9.19
N LEU A 5 -5.20 9.45 8.14
CA LEU A 5 -4.70 10.24 7.02
C LEU A 5 -5.75 10.23 5.91
N ILE A 6 -6.09 11.38 5.36
CA ILE A 6 -6.92 11.51 4.17
C ILE A 6 -6.13 12.21 3.07
N LEU A 7 -6.23 11.70 1.84
CA LEU A 7 -5.50 12.20 0.67
C LEU A 7 -6.45 12.30 -0.53
N ASP A 8 -6.53 13.48 -1.12
CA ASP A 8 -7.36 13.77 -2.30
C ASP A 8 -6.89 15.12 -2.89
N ASP A 9 -6.68 15.22 -4.19
CA ASP A 9 -6.23 16.45 -4.84
C ASP A 9 -7.31 17.54 -4.91
N GLU A 10 -8.57 17.18 -4.57
CA GLU A 10 -9.67 18.13 -4.47
C GLU A 10 -9.88 18.61 -3.04
N PRO A 11 -9.62 19.89 -2.69
CA PRO A 11 -9.82 20.43 -1.33
C PRO A 11 -11.28 20.34 -0.85
N SER A 12 -12.24 20.37 -1.77
CA SER A 12 -13.66 20.20 -1.49
C SER A 12 -13.99 18.81 -0.93
N VAL A 13 -13.36 17.78 -1.51
CA VAL A 13 -13.47 16.38 -1.09
C VAL A 13 -12.81 16.17 0.27
N LEU A 14 -11.58 16.68 0.47
CA LEU A 14 -10.90 16.64 1.77
C LEU A 14 -11.74 17.27 2.88
N ASN A 15 -12.36 18.43 2.61
CA ASN A 15 -13.22 19.10 3.57
C ASN A 15 -14.48 18.29 3.87
N ALA A 16 -15.05 17.62 2.86
CA ALA A 16 -16.23 16.76 3.05
C ALA A 16 -15.89 15.52 3.87
N LEU A 17 -14.80 14.81 3.54
CA LEU A 17 -14.30 13.65 4.31
C LEU A 17 -14.02 14.03 5.76
N ARG A 18 -13.27 15.13 5.96
CA ARG A 18 -12.95 15.63 7.30
C ARG A 18 -14.19 15.93 8.11
N ARG A 19 -15.17 16.60 7.53
CA ARG A 19 -16.44 16.94 8.19
C ARG A 19 -17.23 15.70 8.59
N THR A 20 -17.37 14.73 7.69
CA THR A 20 -18.06 13.46 7.97
C THR A 20 -17.37 12.70 9.11
N LEU A 21 -16.06 12.55 9.06
CA LEU A 21 -15.31 11.85 10.09
C LEU A 21 -15.33 12.60 11.44
N ARG A 22 -15.24 13.93 11.42
CA ARG A 22 -15.33 14.75 12.65
C ARG A 22 -16.70 14.70 13.31
N ALA A 23 -17.77 14.52 12.54
CA ALA A 23 -19.12 14.36 13.10
C ALA A 23 -19.30 13.00 13.79
N ALA A 24 -18.60 11.97 13.33
CA ALA A 24 -18.70 10.61 13.85
C ALA A 24 -17.73 10.31 15.00
N PHE A 25 -16.55 10.94 15.01
CA PHE A 25 -15.51 10.66 15.98
C PHE A 25 -15.21 11.88 16.87
N PRO A 26 -15.19 11.72 18.22
CA PRO A 26 -14.82 12.79 19.14
C PRO A 26 -13.44 13.34 18.84
N LEU A 27 -13.26 14.66 19.06
CA LEU A 27 -12.00 15.36 18.79
C LEU A 27 -10.82 14.81 19.61
N ASP A 28 -11.10 14.34 20.82
CA ASP A 28 -10.08 13.84 21.75
C ASP A 28 -9.64 12.41 21.41
N ASP A 29 -10.41 11.68 20.59
CA ASP A 29 -10.15 10.29 20.26
C ASP A 29 -9.43 10.13 18.92
N VAL A 30 -9.62 11.05 17.96
CA VAL A 30 -9.14 10.91 16.58
C VAL A 30 -8.47 12.18 16.07
N VAL A 31 -7.23 12.05 15.61
CA VAL A 31 -6.53 13.07 14.79
C VAL A 31 -6.75 12.75 13.31
N ILE A 32 -7.17 13.74 12.53
CA ILE A 32 -7.34 13.63 11.09
C ILE A 32 -6.37 14.60 10.42
N GLU A 33 -5.43 14.05 9.67
CA GLU A 33 -4.48 14.81 8.84
C GLU A 33 -4.90 14.69 7.38
N ALA A 34 -4.95 15.83 6.66
CA ALA A 34 -5.43 15.88 5.28
C ALA A 34 -4.34 16.44 4.38
N PHE A 35 -4.15 15.80 3.25
CA PHE A 35 -3.15 16.14 2.25
C PHE A 35 -3.79 16.21 0.87
N ASP A 36 -3.36 17.16 0.07
CA ASP A 36 -3.71 17.32 -1.34
C ASP A 36 -2.56 16.94 -2.29
N GLU A 37 -1.37 16.68 -1.73
CA GLU A 37 -0.19 16.23 -2.45
C GLU A 37 0.22 14.81 -2.00
N PRO A 38 0.29 13.84 -2.93
CA PRO A 38 0.63 12.44 -2.62
C PRO A 38 2.00 12.28 -1.94
N GLU A 39 3.00 13.02 -2.38
CA GLU A 39 4.36 12.95 -1.85
C GLU A 39 4.43 13.39 -0.39
N LEU A 40 3.69 14.45 -0.03
CA LEU A 40 3.63 14.92 1.35
C LEU A 40 2.93 13.90 2.26
N ALA A 41 1.88 13.26 1.76
CA ALA A 41 1.18 12.20 2.49
C ALA A 41 2.09 11.00 2.76
N VAL A 42 2.85 10.55 1.75
CA VAL A 42 3.83 9.45 1.91
C VAL A 42 4.94 9.83 2.86
N HIS A 43 5.49 11.04 2.73
CA HIS A 43 6.52 11.54 3.64
C HIS A 43 6.02 11.54 5.08
N ARG A 44 4.80 12.06 5.29
CA ARG A 44 4.18 12.09 6.62
C ARG A 44 3.93 10.69 7.20
N ALA A 45 3.54 9.73 6.35
CA ALA A 45 3.41 8.33 6.75
C ALA A 45 4.77 7.70 7.13
N GLY A 46 5.88 8.21 6.62
CA GLY A 46 7.22 7.82 7.08
C GLY A 46 7.61 8.34 8.45
N GLU A 47 7.01 9.45 8.90
CA GLU A 47 7.32 10.10 10.18
C GLU A 47 6.35 9.72 11.30
N GLN A 48 5.11 9.39 10.97
CA GLN A 48 4.02 9.21 11.91
C GLN A 48 3.18 7.99 11.54
N ASP A 49 2.90 7.13 12.54
CA ASP A 49 2.00 6.00 12.37
C ASP A 49 0.54 6.46 12.23
N PHE A 50 -0.16 5.87 11.25
CA PHE A 50 -1.59 6.04 11.04
C PHE A 50 -2.34 4.73 11.26
N ASP A 51 -3.54 4.82 11.82
CA ASP A 51 -4.43 3.67 11.99
C ASP A 51 -5.19 3.38 10.69
N VAL A 52 -5.62 4.44 10.01
CA VAL A 52 -6.36 4.37 8.73
C VAL A 52 -5.80 5.39 7.76
N VAL A 53 -5.64 4.99 6.51
CA VAL A 53 -5.28 5.86 5.38
C VAL A 53 -6.37 5.76 4.33
N ILE A 54 -6.98 6.89 4.01
CA ILE A 54 -8.03 7.02 2.99
C ILE A 54 -7.43 7.83 1.85
N SER A 55 -7.42 7.28 0.63
CA SER A 55 -6.85 7.95 -0.53
C SER A 55 -7.83 7.95 -1.68
N ASP A 56 -7.93 9.10 -2.37
CA ASP A 56 -8.47 9.07 -3.73
C ASP A 56 -7.62 8.17 -4.61
N TYR A 57 -8.24 7.55 -5.62
CA TYR A 57 -7.54 6.71 -6.57
C TYR A 57 -6.87 7.53 -7.68
N ARG A 58 -7.55 8.58 -8.16
CA ARG A 58 -7.08 9.38 -9.30
C ARG A 58 -6.57 10.74 -8.87
N MET A 59 -5.27 10.86 -8.82
CA MET A 59 -4.60 12.13 -8.54
C MET A 59 -3.51 12.38 -9.58
N PRO A 60 -3.16 13.64 -9.85
CA PRO A 60 -2.00 13.99 -10.67
C PRO A 60 -0.71 13.41 -10.09
N GLY A 61 0.16 12.88 -10.95
CA GLY A 61 1.45 12.31 -10.54
C GLY A 61 1.32 10.88 -10.03
N LEU A 62 1.31 10.67 -8.72
CA LEU A 62 1.12 9.36 -8.09
C LEU A 62 -0.37 9.06 -7.94
N ASN A 63 -0.82 7.91 -8.43
CA ASN A 63 -2.18 7.45 -8.15
C ASN A 63 -2.32 6.91 -6.71
N GLY A 64 -3.55 6.90 -6.19
CA GLY A 64 -3.79 6.49 -4.81
C GLY A 64 -3.38 5.06 -4.48
N ALA A 65 -3.42 4.14 -5.46
CA ALA A 65 -2.98 2.77 -5.24
C ALA A 65 -1.46 2.68 -5.04
N ASP A 66 -0.69 3.47 -5.77
CA ASP A 66 0.77 3.54 -5.59
C ASP A 66 1.11 4.15 -4.23
N VAL A 67 0.40 5.21 -3.81
CA VAL A 67 0.53 5.79 -2.47
C VAL A 67 0.23 4.74 -1.39
N LEU A 68 -0.90 4.03 -1.51
CA LEU A 68 -1.28 3.01 -0.53
C LEU A 68 -0.33 1.81 -0.51
N GLN A 69 0.30 1.49 -1.65
CA GLN A 69 1.36 0.48 -1.71
C GLN A 69 2.62 0.95 -0.97
N LEU A 70 3.02 2.21 -1.11
CA LEU A 70 4.13 2.79 -0.34
C LEU A 70 3.82 2.79 1.16
N VAL A 71 2.60 3.23 1.53
CA VAL A 71 2.13 3.18 2.92
C VAL A 71 2.15 1.76 3.48
N LYS A 72 1.75 0.75 2.69
CA LYS A 72 1.85 -0.66 3.09
C LYS A 72 3.28 -1.07 3.43
N GLY A 73 4.25 -0.61 2.64
CA GLY A 73 5.67 -0.85 2.90
C GLY A 73 6.16 -0.21 4.20
N LEU A 74 5.71 1.01 4.49
CA LEU A 74 6.08 1.76 5.69
C LEU A 74 5.31 1.27 6.93
N GLN A 75 4.01 1.06 6.80
CA GLN A 75 3.06 0.76 7.87
C GLN A 75 2.14 -0.41 7.44
N PRO A 76 2.60 -1.67 7.53
CA PRO A 76 1.81 -2.83 7.06
C PRO A 76 0.47 -2.99 7.78
N GLU A 77 0.37 -2.51 9.02
CA GLU A 77 -0.83 -2.62 9.87
C GLU A 77 -1.83 -1.49 9.65
N ALA A 78 -1.44 -0.40 8.99
CA ALA A 78 -2.36 0.67 8.65
C ALA A 78 -3.47 0.14 7.74
N ILE A 79 -4.71 0.46 8.05
CA ILE A 79 -5.85 0.11 7.21
C ILE A 79 -5.90 1.08 6.02
N ARG A 80 -5.99 0.54 4.83
CA ARG A 80 -5.98 1.28 3.56
C ARG A 80 -7.34 1.24 2.91
N ILE A 81 -7.92 2.41 2.66
CA ILE A 81 -9.24 2.60 2.04
C ILE A 81 -9.05 3.45 0.79
N VAL A 82 -9.67 3.06 -0.31
CA VAL A 82 -9.74 3.85 -1.54
C VAL A 82 -11.11 4.48 -1.66
N VAL A 83 -11.14 5.76 -2.01
CA VAL A 83 -12.36 6.49 -2.39
C VAL A 83 -12.18 6.96 -3.83
N SER A 84 -13.11 6.65 -4.75
CA SER A 84 -12.93 7.02 -6.16
C SER A 84 -14.25 7.19 -6.90
N ALA A 85 -14.26 8.05 -7.94
CA ALA A 85 -15.35 8.17 -8.87
C ALA A 85 -15.42 6.95 -9.79
N THR A 86 -16.49 6.21 -9.71
CA THR A 86 -16.71 4.85 -10.18
C THR A 86 -16.80 4.71 -11.69
N THR A 87 -15.82 4.30 -12.44
CA THR A 87 -16.09 3.68 -13.74
C THR A 87 -15.05 2.65 -14.21
N GLU A 88 -13.93 2.50 -13.51
CA GLU A 88 -12.83 1.65 -13.97
C GLU A 88 -12.44 0.61 -12.93
N ILE A 89 -13.42 -0.21 -12.56
CA ILE A 89 -13.27 -1.27 -11.53
C ILE A 89 -12.12 -2.22 -11.90
N LEU A 90 -11.87 -2.50 -13.17
CA LEU A 90 -10.84 -3.46 -13.60
C LEU A 90 -9.41 -2.95 -13.36
N ASP A 91 -9.15 -1.67 -13.60
CA ASP A 91 -7.84 -1.06 -13.32
C ASP A 91 -7.61 -0.93 -11.81
N ILE A 92 -8.69 -0.67 -11.07
CA ILE A 92 -8.66 -0.59 -9.61
C ILE A 92 -8.39 -1.96 -8.98
N VAL A 93 -8.93 -3.06 -9.50
CA VAL A 93 -8.81 -4.39 -8.89
C VAL A 93 -7.35 -4.84 -8.78
N ALA A 94 -6.55 -4.66 -9.82
CA ALA A 94 -5.14 -5.04 -9.77
C ALA A 94 -4.33 -4.19 -8.78
N ALA A 95 -4.63 -2.90 -8.70
CA ALA A 95 -3.99 -1.94 -7.81
C ALA A 95 -4.40 -2.15 -6.35
N VAL A 96 -5.70 -2.39 -6.12
CA VAL A 96 -6.29 -2.72 -4.82
C VAL A 96 -5.66 -4.00 -4.24
N ASN A 97 -5.47 -5.03 -5.07
CA ASN A 97 -4.85 -6.29 -4.63
C ASN A 97 -3.39 -6.10 -4.23
N ARG A 98 -2.60 -5.30 -4.97
CA ARG A 98 -1.20 -5.02 -4.63
C ARG A 98 -1.04 -4.25 -3.32
N ALA A 99 -1.87 -3.22 -3.12
CA ALA A 99 -1.87 -2.40 -1.91
C ALA A 99 -2.59 -3.08 -0.73
N GLU A 100 -3.23 -4.24 -0.91
CA GLU A 100 -4.07 -4.91 0.09
C GLU A 100 -5.08 -3.93 0.71
N VAL A 101 -5.85 -3.28 -0.15
CA VAL A 101 -6.86 -2.31 0.27
C VAL A 101 -7.95 -3.02 1.05
N PHE A 102 -8.29 -2.48 2.21
CA PHE A 102 -9.34 -3.01 3.08
C PHE A 102 -10.72 -2.86 2.46
N ARG A 103 -11.01 -1.66 1.91
CA ARG A 103 -12.29 -1.37 1.26
C ARG A 103 -12.15 -0.29 0.19
N TYR A 104 -13.02 -0.38 -0.80
CA TYR A 104 -13.26 0.63 -1.82
C TYR A 104 -14.61 1.30 -1.56
N LEU A 105 -14.67 2.62 -1.67
CA LEU A 105 -15.87 3.43 -1.59
C LEU A 105 -16.03 4.27 -2.86
N ALA A 106 -17.25 4.32 -3.39
CA ALA A 106 -17.54 5.14 -4.56
C ALA A 106 -17.77 6.62 -4.18
N LYS A 107 -17.31 7.55 -5.02
CA LYS A 107 -17.74 8.98 -4.96
C LYS A 107 -19.02 9.16 -5.80
N PRO A 108 -20.05 9.82 -5.31
CA PRO A 108 -20.20 10.34 -3.94
C PRO A 108 -20.50 9.20 -2.96
N TRP A 109 -19.82 9.21 -1.81
CA TRP A 109 -20.00 8.20 -0.77
C TRP A 109 -21.22 8.48 0.09
N ASP A 110 -21.79 7.44 0.64
CA ASP A 110 -22.74 7.54 1.75
C ASP A 110 -21.99 7.80 3.06
N GLN A 111 -22.50 8.72 3.91
CA GLN A 111 -21.83 9.12 5.14
C GLN A 111 -21.79 7.98 6.17
N GLU A 112 -22.86 7.22 6.28
CA GLU A 112 -22.94 6.09 7.22
C GLU A 112 -22.02 4.97 6.77
N GLU A 113 -21.95 4.68 5.46
CA GLU A 113 -21.04 3.69 4.87
C GLU A 113 -19.57 4.06 5.12
N LEU A 114 -19.17 5.32 4.91
CA LEU A 114 -17.82 5.79 5.17
C LEU A 114 -17.44 5.60 6.64
N VAL A 115 -18.31 6.04 7.55
CA VAL A 115 -18.08 5.93 8.99
C VAL A 115 -18.01 4.47 9.42
N ALA A 116 -18.94 3.62 8.98
CA ALA A 116 -18.92 2.19 9.27
C ALA A 116 -17.65 1.52 8.77
N THR A 117 -17.22 1.85 7.55
CA THR A 117 -15.97 1.33 6.96
C THR A 117 -14.74 1.71 7.79
N VAL A 118 -14.66 2.95 8.24
CA VAL A 118 -13.55 3.39 9.10
C VAL A 118 -13.57 2.69 10.46
N MET A 119 -14.76 2.53 11.07
CA MET A 119 -14.90 1.80 12.34
C MET A 119 -14.49 0.33 12.21
N GLU A 120 -14.93 -0.35 11.16
CA GLU A 120 -14.52 -1.73 10.86
C GLU A 120 -13.00 -1.82 10.65
N GLY A 121 -12.43 -0.84 9.92
CA GLY A 121 -10.99 -0.74 9.70
C GLY A 121 -10.21 -0.61 11.02
N LEU A 122 -10.65 0.29 11.90
CA LEU A 122 -10.02 0.48 13.21
C LEU A 122 -10.10 -0.80 14.06
N ALA A 123 -11.24 -1.48 14.08
CA ALA A 123 -11.39 -2.76 14.75
C ALA A 123 -10.46 -3.84 14.16
N ARG A 124 -10.33 -3.88 12.83
CA ARG A 124 -9.40 -4.80 12.15
C ARG A 124 -7.94 -4.53 12.52
N ARG A 125 -7.54 -3.25 12.57
CA ARG A 125 -6.20 -2.85 12.99
C ARG A 125 -5.90 -3.31 14.42
N ASP A 126 -6.86 -3.19 15.33
CA ASP A 126 -6.70 -3.64 16.72
C ASP A 126 -6.48 -5.15 16.81
N GLN A 127 -7.19 -5.93 16.00
CA GLN A 127 -6.99 -7.38 15.90
C GLN A 127 -5.59 -7.72 15.39
N LEU A 128 -5.10 -7.01 14.36
CA LEU A 128 -3.75 -7.21 13.81
C LEU A 128 -2.68 -6.88 14.86
N ALA A 129 -2.83 -5.77 15.57
CA ALA A 129 -1.92 -5.36 16.63
C ALA A 129 -1.93 -6.34 17.83
N ALA A 130 -3.09 -6.87 18.20
CA ALA A 130 -3.21 -7.88 19.25
C ALA A 130 -2.57 -9.21 18.85
N ALA A 131 -2.76 -9.65 17.60
CA ALA A 131 -2.15 -10.87 17.07
C ALA A 131 -0.62 -10.80 17.06
N LYS A 132 -0.06 -9.63 16.81
CA LYS A 132 1.40 -9.40 16.83
C LYS A 132 1.97 -9.45 18.25
N LYS A 133 1.24 -8.91 19.22
CA LYS A 133 1.65 -8.97 20.65
C LYS A 133 1.57 -10.38 21.24
N GLY A 134 0.69 -11.25 20.72
CA GLY A 134 0.53 -12.64 21.14
C GLY A 134 1.51 -13.62 20.49
N LYS A 135 2.24 -13.23 19.45
CA LYS A 135 3.26 -14.05 18.82
C LYS A 135 4.61 -13.73 19.48
N PRO A 136 5.30 -14.69 20.16
CA PRO A 136 6.65 -14.44 20.65
C PRO A 136 7.47 -13.96 19.45
N ALA A 137 8.20 -12.85 19.64
CA ALA A 137 9.10 -12.32 18.63
C ALA A 137 10.00 -13.46 18.16
N ALA A 138 9.82 -13.90 16.92
CA ALA A 138 10.84 -14.69 16.26
C ALA A 138 12.11 -13.84 16.34
N PRO A 139 13.26 -14.41 16.75
CA PRO A 139 14.48 -13.65 16.81
C PRO A 139 14.64 -13.00 15.45
N SER A 140 14.79 -11.67 15.46
CA SER A 140 15.17 -10.89 14.28
C SER A 140 16.28 -11.68 13.59
N ALA A 141 15.98 -12.29 12.46
CA ALA A 141 17.03 -12.85 11.63
C ALA A 141 17.95 -11.66 11.36
N ALA A 142 19.11 -11.69 11.99
CA ALA A 142 20.18 -10.77 11.71
C ALA A 142 20.27 -10.70 10.19
N VAL A 143 20.11 -9.48 9.67
CA VAL A 143 20.41 -9.21 8.25
C VAL A 143 21.77 -9.83 8.03
N PRO A 144 21.94 -10.86 7.18
CA PRO A 144 23.28 -11.37 6.91
C PRO A 144 24.05 -10.18 6.39
N ALA A 145 25.13 -9.84 7.12
CA ALA A 145 26.04 -8.78 6.73
C ALA A 145 26.40 -9.05 5.26
N VAL A 146 26.04 -8.09 4.40
CA VAL A 146 26.49 -8.11 3.00
C VAL A 146 28.00 -8.10 3.09
N PRO A 147 28.69 -9.13 2.62
CA PRO A 147 30.13 -9.09 2.58
C PRO A 147 30.55 -7.98 1.61
N THR A 148 31.10 -6.91 2.16
CA THR A 148 31.75 -5.84 1.40
C THR A 148 33.10 -6.35 0.93
N ALA A 149 33.08 -7.29 0.01
CA ALA A 149 34.23 -7.63 -0.84
C ALA A 149 33.64 -8.37 -2.06
N VAL A 150 33.42 -7.64 -3.13
CA VAL A 150 33.24 -8.23 -4.46
C VAL A 150 34.69 -8.56 -4.92
N PRO A 151 35.06 -9.83 -5.03
CA PRO A 151 36.23 -10.18 -5.83
C PRO A 151 35.82 -9.99 -7.29
N ASP A 152 36.57 -9.23 -8.02
CA ASP A 152 36.44 -8.97 -9.47
C ASP A 152 36.68 -10.21 -10.35
N ASP A 153 36.41 -11.41 -9.87
CA ASP A 153 36.57 -12.65 -10.62
C ASP A 153 35.57 -13.74 -10.17
N ALA A 154 34.27 -13.45 -10.31
CA ALA A 154 33.22 -14.48 -10.25
C ALA A 154 32.66 -14.64 -11.66
N GLY A 155 33.31 -15.50 -12.44
CA GLY A 155 32.95 -15.86 -13.79
C GLY A 155 31.52 -16.37 -13.92
N GLU A 156 31.08 -16.43 -15.18
CA GLU A 156 29.76 -16.79 -15.73
C GLU A 156 29.02 -17.96 -15.06
N GLY A 157 29.70 -18.80 -14.27
CA GLY A 157 29.13 -19.98 -13.62
C GLY A 157 28.13 -19.71 -12.49
N ALA A 158 28.25 -18.58 -11.75
CA ALA A 158 27.37 -18.30 -10.63
C ALA A 158 25.98 -17.82 -11.07
N GLN A 159 25.92 -17.04 -12.13
CA GLN A 159 24.65 -16.58 -12.72
C GLN A 159 23.91 -17.75 -13.37
N GLU A 160 24.62 -18.64 -14.05
CA GLU A 160 24.06 -19.82 -14.69
C GLU A 160 23.52 -20.84 -13.67
N ALA A 161 24.14 -20.96 -12.51
CA ALA A 161 23.64 -21.80 -11.41
C ALA A 161 22.33 -21.27 -10.80
N VAL A 162 22.20 -19.94 -10.66
CA VAL A 162 20.98 -19.31 -10.18
C VAL A 162 19.85 -19.46 -11.21
N LEU A 163 20.13 -19.28 -12.50
CA LEU A 163 19.15 -19.45 -13.58
C LEU A 163 18.66 -20.89 -13.66
N ARG A 164 19.55 -21.88 -13.54
CA ARG A 164 19.16 -23.31 -13.51
C ARG A 164 18.27 -23.65 -12.32
N ARG A 165 18.50 -23.03 -11.17
CA ARG A 165 17.67 -23.26 -9.99
C ARG A 165 16.27 -22.66 -10.17
N LEU A 166 16.18 -21.45 -10.71
CA LEU A 166 14.90 -20.79 -11.03
C LEU A 166 14.11 -21.60 -12.06
N GLU A 167 14.77 -22.16 -13.08
CA GLU A 167 14.13 -23.01 -14.10
C GLU A 167 13.60 -24.34 -13.52
N GLN A 168 14.20 -24.85 -12.43
CA GLN A 168 13.69 -26.03 -11.73
C GLN A 168 12.48 -25.74 -10.84
N GLU A 169 12.42 -24.54 -10.25
CA GLU A 169 11.30 -24.11 -9.40
C GLU A 169 10.08 -23.66 -10.23
N ASP A 170 10.31 -23.04 -11.39
CA ASP A 170 9.26 -22.61 -12.33
C ASP A 170 9.72 -22.79 -13.79
N PRO A 171 9.41 -23.95 -14.44
CA PRO A 171 9.85 -24.24 -15.79
C PRO A 171 9.30 -23.25 -16.82
N GLY A 172 10.19 -22.48 -17.41
CA GLY A 172 9.86 -21.46 -18.42
C GLY A 172 10.09 -20.02 -17.99
N ILE A 173 10.42 -19.77 -16.72
CA ILE A 173 10.65 -18.40 -16.19
C ILE A 173 11.82 -17.69 -16.88
N THR A 174 12.78 -18.45 -17.44
CA THR A 174 13.95 -17.91 -18.14
C THR A 174 13.76 -17.81 -19.66
N ARG A 175 12.62 -18.28 -20.21
CA ARG A 175 12.33 -18.19 -21.63
C ARG A 175 11.67 -16.87 -21.96
N VAL A 176 12.45 -15.98 -22.53
CA VAL A 176 11.96 -14.70 -23.06
C VAL A 176 12.09 -14.77 -24.58
N ASP A 177 10.95 -14.86 -25.28
CA ASP A 177 10.93 -14.78 -26.74
C ASP A 177 10.95 -13.30 -27.17
N TRP A 178 11.93 -12.95 -28.00
CA TRP A 178 12.08 -11.62 -28.58
C TRP A 178 11.57 -11.60 -30.01
N ASP A 179 10.92 -10.51 -30.40
CA ASP A 179 10.58 -10.30 -31.81
C ASP A 179 11.79 -9.76 -32.61
N GLU A 180 11.63 -9.67 -33.93
CA GLU A 180 12.66 -9.17 -34.84
C GLU A 180 13.07 -7.69 -34.55
N HIS A 181 12.34 -7.01 -33.69
CA HIS A 181 12.52 -5.60 -33.32
C HIS A 181 13.05 -5.44 -31.89
N GLY A 182 13.32 -6.55 -31.19
CA GLY A 182 13.87 -6.53 -29.84
C GLY A 182 12.82 -6.30 -28.73
N ASN A 183 11.54 -6.57 -28.98
CA ASN A 183 10.49 -6.48 -27.98
C ASN A 183 10.13 -7.87 -27.45
N ILE A 184 9.72 -7.95 -26.16
CA ILE A 184 9.29 -9.19 -25.52
C ILE A 184 7.90 -9.56 -26.05
N ARG A 185 7.75 -10.81 -26.55
CA ARG A 185 6.44 -11.39 -26.87
C ARG A 185 5.79 -11.89 -25.59
N LEU A 186 4.63 -11.31 -25.26
CA LEU A 186 3.73 -11.82 -24.21
C LEU A 186 2.72 -12.77 -24.85
N PHE A 187 2.59 -13.98 -24.32
CA PHE A 187 1.57 -14.96 -24.71
C PHE A 187 0.36 -14.87 -23.80
#